data_cfab34fb41e207a4421b5b3d9a3ca925
#
_entry.id   cfab34fb41e207a4421b5b3d9a3ca925
#
_cell.length_a   1.000
_cell.length_b   1.000
_cell.length_c   1.000
_cell.angle_alpha   90.00
_cell.angle_beta   90.00
_cell.angle_gamma   90.00
#
_symmetry.space_group_name_H-M   'P 1'
#
loop_
_entity.id
_entity.type
_entity.pdbx_description
1 polymer ?
#
loop_
_entity_poly.entity_id
_entity_poly.type
_entity_poly.pdbx_seq_one_letter_code
_entity_poly.pdbx_strand_id
1 'polypeptide(L)' 'VYVYERKYNGKSVVVIMNGNDREQTIGLSPYAEVLPKNQAKDMLTGKTVSLGKELTLGNREMFVLEF' A
#
# COMPACT_ATOMS: atom_id res chain seq x y z
N VAL A 1 -1.14 -1.50 -11.47
CA VAL A 1 -1.22 -1.36 -10.00
C VAL A 1 -2.25 -0.29 -9.66
N TYR A 2 -3.11 -0.60 -8.73
CA TYR A 2 -4.14 0.32 -8.25
C TYR A 2 -3.79 0.77 -6.85
N VAL A 3 -3.94 2.07 -6.60
CA VAL A 3 -3.73 2.67 -5.28
C VAL A 3 -4.93 3.56 -4.99
N TYR A 4 -5.63 3.32 -3.89
CA TYR A 4 -6.70 4.21 -3.47
C TYR A 4 -6.77 4.29 -1.95
N GLU A 5 -7.28 5.43 -1.47
CA GLU A 5 -7.42 5.71 -0.05
C GLU A 5 -8.89 5.71 0.34
N ARG A 6 -9.17 5.15 1.52
CA ARG A 6 -10.46 5.31 2.18
C ARG A 6 -10.24 5.85 3.58
N LYS A 7 -11.05 6.83 3.95
CA LYS A 7 -11.08 7.34 5.32
C LYS A 7 -12.27 6.75 6.04
N TYR A 8 -12.02 6.25 7.24
CA TYR A 8 -13.02 5.55 8.00
C TYR A 8 -12.78 5.78 9.49
N ASN A 9 -13.78 6.37 10.18
CA ASN A 9 -13.71 6.67 11.61
C ASN A 9 -12.44 7.41 12.03
N GLY A 10 -12.02 8.38 11.25
CA GLY A 10 -10.80 9.15 11.53
C GLY A 10 -9.51 8.45 11.18
N LYS A 11 -9.58 7.24 10.62
CA LYS A 11 -8.40 6.49 10.18
C LYS A 11 -8.31 6.52 8.66
N SER A 12 -7.09 6.42 8.17
CA SER A 12 -6.82 6.31 6.74
C SER A 12 -6.42 4.88 6.42
N VAL A 13 -7.07 4.30 5.43
CA VAL A 13 -6.76 2.97 4.92
C VAL A 13 -6.41 3.12 3.44
N VAL A 14 -5.23 2.66 3.07
CA VAL A 14 -4.76 2.71 1.68
C VAL A 14 -4.68 1.29 1.14
N VAL A 15 -5.35 1.04 0.03
CA VAL A 15 -5.30 -0.23 -0.66
C VAL A 15 -4.38 -0.12 -1.85
N ILE A 16 -3.39 -1.00 -1.91
CA ILE A 16 -2.45 -1.09 -3.03
C ILE A 16 -2.58 -2.50 -3.61
N MET A 17 -2.96 -2.59 -4.87
CA MET A 17 -3.24 -3.88 -5.49
C MET A 17 -2.51 -4.01 -6.82
N ASN A 18 -1.85 -5.15 -7.01
CA ASN A 18 -1.28 -5.52 -8.29
C ASN A 18 -2.27 -6.44 -9.01
N GLY A 19 -2.92 -5.90 -10.04
CA GLY A 19 -3.86 -6.67 -10.86
C GLY A 19 -3.21 -7.48 -11.97
N ASN A 20 -1.89 -7.42 -12.08
CA ASN A 20 -1.14 -8.16 -13.10
C ASN A 20 -0.74 -9.54 -12.60
N ASP A 21 -0.45 -10.42 -13.52
CA ASP A 21 0.06 -11.77 -13.22
C ASP A 21 1.58 -11.81 -13.11
N ARG A 22 2.21 -10.66 -13.01
CA ARG A 22 3.66 -10.49 -12.86
C ARG A 22 3.96 -9.58 -11.69
N GLU A 23 5.13 -9.76 -11.09
CA GLU A 23 5.63 -8.85 -10.08
C GLU A 23 5.77 -7.44 -10.66
N GLN A 24 5.34 -6.45 -9.89
CA GLN A 24 5.43 -5.04 -10.26
C GLN A 24 6.10 -4.25 -9.14
N THR A 25 6.98 -3.35 -9.50
CA THR A 25 7.57 -2.39 -8.56
C THR A 25 7.08 -1.00 -8.92
N ILE A 26 6.55 -0.30 -7.93
CA ILE A 26 6.04 1.06 -8.13
C ILE A 26 6.81 2.05 -7.28
N GLY A 27 7.02 3.25 -7.82
CA GLY A 27 7.54 4.37 -7.05
C GLY A 27 6.45 4.95 -6.16
N LEU A 28 6.77 5.26 -4.93
CA LEU A 28 5.81 5.75 -3.95
C LEU A 28 5.73 7.28 -3.86
N SER A 29 6.64 8.00 -4.50
CA SER A 29 6.62 9.47 -4.48
C SER A 29 5.30 10.09 -4.91
N PRO A 30 4.64 9.63 -5.98
CA PRO A 30 3.35 10.19 -6.38
C PRO A 30 2.24 10.00 -5.34
N TYR A 31 2.44 9.09 -4.40
CA TYR A 31 1.42 8.75 -3.40
C TYR A 31 1.76 9.27 -2.01
N ALA A 32 2.71 10.19 -1.89
CA ALA A 32 3.17 10.70 -0.61
C ALA A 32 2.05 11.32 0.23
N GLU A 33 1.03 11.88 -0.41
CA GLU A 33 -0.10 12.48 0.30
C GLU A 33 -0.97 11.45 1.01
N VAL A 34 -1.08 10.24 0.45
CA VAL A 34 -1.90 9.18 1.03
C VAL A 34 -1.08 8.19 1.84
N LEU A 35 0.25 8.28 1.77
CA LEU A 35 1.17 7.43 2.52
C LEU A 35 2.01 8.30 3.47
N PRO A 36 1.39 8.79 4.58
CA PRO A 36 2.03 9.82 5.42
C PRO A 36 3.18 9.30 6.26
N LYS A 37 3.38 7.98 6.32
CA LYS A 37 4.43 7.36 7.12
C LYS A 37 5.22 6.40 6.25
N ASN A 38 6.44 6.08 6.66
CA ASN A 38 7.27 5.12 5.95
C ASN A 38 7.02 3.67 6.39
N GLN A 39 6.03 3.45 7.24
CA GLN A 39 5.58 2.12 7.67
C GLN A 39 4.09 2.14 7.87
N ALA A 40 3.46 1.01 7.63
CA ALA A 40 2.04 0.83 7.87
C ALA A 40 1.76 -0.63 8.23
N LYS A 41 0.66 -0.84 8.95
CA LYS A 41 0.20 -2.20 9.25
C LYS A 41 -0.65 -2.71 8.10
N ASP A 42 -0.28 -3.86 7.58
CA ASP A 42 -1.10 -4.56 6.60
C ASP A 42 -2.21 -5.31 7.35
N MET A 43 -3.45 -4.91 7.09
CA MET A 43 -4.60 -5.49 7.79
C MET A 43 -4.90 -6.91 7.36
N LEU A 44 -4.39 -7.36 6.22
CA LEU A 44 -4.61 -8.73 5.75
C LEU A 44 -3.71 -9.74 6.44
N THR A 45 -2.49 -9.35 6.76
CA THR A 45 -1.50 -10.25 7.37
C THR A 45 -1.17 -9.90 8.81
N GLY A 46 -1.50 -8.69 9.25
CA GLY A 46 -1.12 -8.18 10.56
C GLY A 46 0.34 -7.76 10.67
N LYS A 47 1.08 -7.79 9.57
CA LYS A 47 2.50 -7.46 9.56
C LYS A 47 2.71 -5.98 9.24
N THR A 48 3.85 -5.45 9.69
CA THR A 48 4.28 -4.10 9.33
C THR A 48 4.97 -4.13 7.98
N VAL A 49 4.53 -3.25 7.08
CA VAL A 49 5.10 -3.09 5.75
C VAL A 49 5.94 -1.83 5.72
N SER A 50 7.17 -1.94 5.26
CA SER A 50 8.03 -0.78 5.06
C SER A 50 7.70 -0.09 3.75
N LEU A 51 7.50 1.22 3.81
CA LEU A 51 7.16 2.05 2.66
C LEU A 51 8.32 3.02 2.42
N GLY A 52 9.27 2.60 1.60
CA GLY A 52 10.39 3.44 1.21
C GLY A 52 10.09 4.24 -0.05
N LYS A 53 11.05 4.31 -0.95
CA LYS A 53 10.88 4.97 -2.24
C LYS A 53 10.07 4.15 -3.23
N GLU A 54 10.11 2.84 -3.07
CA GLU A 54 9.47 1.89 -3.98
C GLU A 54 8.80 0.78 -3.18
N LEU A 55 7.80 0.17 -3.79
CA LEU A 55 7.14 -1.00 -3.23
C LEU A 55 7.01 -2.04 -4.33
N THR A 56 7.44 -3.27 -4.02
CA THR A 56 7.31 -4.39 -4.94
C THR A 56 6.12 -5.24 -4.52
N LEU A 57 5.22 -5.48 -5.46
CA LEU A 57 4.07 -6.35 -5.27
C LEU A 57 4.26 -7.58 -6.14
N GLY A 58 4.11 -8.75 -5.53
CA GLY A 58 4.12 -10.00 -6.26
C GLY A 58 2.88 -10.16 -7.13
N ASN A 59 2.82 -11.29 -7.82
CA ASN A 59 1.71 -11.65 -8.67
C ASN A 59 0.38 -11.53 -7.91
N ARG A 60 -0.48 -10.62 -8.35
CA ARG A 60 -1.81 -10.36 -7.79
C ARG A 60 -1.81 -10.05 -6.28
N GLU A 61 -0.69 -9.60 -5.76
CA GLU A 61 -0.57 -9.24 -4.36
C GLU A 61 -1.35 -7.96 -4.05
N MET A 62 -1.90 -7.90 -2.85
CA MET A 62 -2.64 -6.74 -2.38
C MET A 62 -2.19 -6.41 -0.96
N PHE A 63 -2.04 -5.13 -0.69
CA PHE A 63 -1.84 -4.62 0.67
C PHE A 63 -3.04 -3.76 1.05
N VAL A 64 -3.49 -3.91 2.29
CA VAL A 64 -4.50 -3.05 2.90
C VAL A 64 -3.83 -2.40 4.10
N LEU A 65 -3.36 -1.18 3.93
CA LEU A 65 -2.50 -0.51 4.90
C LEU A 65 -3.28 0.46 5.76
N GLU A 66 -3.15 0.33 7.07
CA GLU A 66 -3.78 1.23 8.04
C GLU A 66 -2.75 2.23 8.57
N PHE A 67 -3.15 3.48 8.58
CA PHE A 67 -2.35 4.58 9.15
C PHE A 67 -3.04 5.24 10.33
#